data_b9193f59723a28e9d6a86f1ba8632270
#
_entry.id   b9193f59723a28e9d6a86f1ba8632270
#
_cell.length_a   1.000
_cell.length_b   1.000
_cell.length_c   1.000
_cell.angle_alpha   90.00
_cell.angle_beta   90.00
_cell.angle_gamma   90.00
#
_symmetry.space_group_name_H-M   'P 1'
#
loop_
_entity.id
_entity.type
_entity.pdbx_description
1 polymer ?
#
loop_
_entity_poly.entity_id
_entity_poly.type
_entity_poly.pdbx_seq_one_letter_code
_entity_poly.pdbx_strand_id
1 'polypeptide(L)'
;LVKTALVTIGLNLCFLVPMADYMLSHDMKVKFAANIENMQEHGLFLSQMFQMFCFPVSGSGNVMSGVGGDMAVGIGMSFMLILALFCWEILTFFIRRKKEEAALQLKLAQPVKIIVLFCLSLLMSCYFFPWNALGKLPGLGGFFFFFQFAWRFIGIATFLGVVLAMYALKFLEKLTDRTIKVGAIAVLCTLTLIGSQYLVDNKLSTGDMVKVTSAASIDTRGAVAGGEYLFVESSVLLIGNPNPVPENDTDLVIENFEKKDSAVTLVCENLLSEERNIQVPFLDYKGYRAINKETGEQLSLVSDEQHVLSVVLPGNFRGEVEVAFHQPWYWRA
;
A
#
# COMPACT_ATOMS: atom_id res chain seq x y z
N LEU A 1 -4.08 22.09 -13.59
CA LEU A 1 -3.76 20.65 -13.69
C LEU A 1 -2.25 20.40 -13.74
N VAL A 2 -1.49 20.95 -14.73
CA VAL A 2 -0.05 20.70 -14.87
C VAL A 2 0.72 21.15 -13.61
N LYS A 3 0.48 22.36 -13.10
CA LYS A 3 1.09 22.84 -11.86
C LYS A 3 0.78 21.92 -10.67
N THR A 4 -0.45 21.48 -10.53
CA THR A 4 -0.87 20.57 -9.44
C THR A 4 -0.15 19.23 -9.57
N ALA A 5 -0.08 18.66 -10.78
CA ALA A 5 0.64 17.43 -11.02
C ALA A 5 2.13 17.55 -10.68
N LEU A 6 2.81 18.61 -11.11
CA LEU A 6 4.22 18.86 -10.81
C LEU A 6 4.47 19.01 -9.30
N VAL A 7 3.60 19.74 -8.60
CA VAL A 7 3.70 19.88 -7.14
C VAL A 7 3.49 18.54 -6.45
N THR A 8 2.48 17.76 -6.89
CA THR A 8 2.22 16.42 -6.32
C THR A 8 3.41 15.49 -6.54
N ILE A 9 3.98 15.45 -7.74
CA ILE A 9 5.19 14.68 -8.01
C ILE A 9 6.34 15.18 -7.13
N GLY A 10 6.57 16.49 -7.07
CA GLY A 10 7.63 17.08 -6.25
C GLY A 10 7.53 16.72 -4.77
N LEU A 11 6.33 16.79 -4.19
CA LEU A 11 6.09 16.40 -2.79
C LEU A 11 6.28 14.90 -2.51
N ASN A 12 6.22 14.07 -3.55
CA ASN A 12 6.39 12.62 -3.42
C ASN A 12 7.74 12.12 -3.92
N LEU A 13 8.69 12.99 -4.28
CA LEU A 13 10.01 12.58 -4.77
C LEU A 13 10.76 11.69 -3.79
N CYS A 14 10.66 11.95 -2.49
CA CYS A 14 11.27 11.14 -1.44
C CYS A 14 10.81 9.66 -1.44
N PHE A 15 9.65 9.38 -2.02
CA PHE A 15 9.13 8.03 -2.22
C PHE A 15 9.35 7.54 -3.66
N LEU A 16 9.07 8.39 -4.65
CA LEU A 16 9.11 8.02 -6.06
C LEU A 16 10.53 7.72 -6.56
N VAL A 17 11.53 8.47 -6.09
CA VAL A 17 12.92 8.27 -6.52
C VAL A 17 13.48 6.93 -6.03
N PRO A 18 13.41 6.56 -4.74
CA PRO A 18 13.84 5.24 -4.28
C PRO A 18 13.09 4.11 -4.97
N MET A 19 11.77 4.24 -5.11
CA MET A 19 10.94 3.23 -5.77
C MET A 19 11.34 3.04 -7.24
N ALA A 20 11.52 4.12 -7.99
CA ALA A 20 11.96 4.07 -9.38
C ALA A 20 13.36 3.46 -9.50
N ASP A 21 14.29 3.83 -8.62
CA ASP A 21 15.65 3.31 -8.60
C ASP A 21 15.65 1.78 -8.40
N TYR A 22 14.90 1.27 -7.43
CA TYR A 22 14.76 -0.18 -7.23
C TYR A 22 14.10 -0.87 -8.42
N MET A 23 13.02 -0.31 -8.92
CA MET A 23 12.27 -0.90 -10.04
C MET A 23 13.07 -0.90 -11.35
N LEU A 24 14.02 0.01 -11.54
CA LEU A 24 14.88 0.05 -12.73
C LEU A 24 16.14 -0.79 -12.57
N SER A 25 16.65 -0.94 -11.35
CA SER A 25 17.95 -1.59 -11.10
C SER A 25 17.83 -3.10 -10.90
N HIS A 26 16.67 -3.60 -10.46
CA HIS A 26 16.50 -4.99 -10.05
C HIS A 26 15.22 -5.61 -10.59
N ASP A 27 15.24 -6.92 -10.81
CA ASP A 27 14.06 -7.69 -11.17
C ASP A 27 13.36 -8.17 -9.88
N MET A 28 12.39 -7.36 -9.46
CA MET A 28 11.57 -7.64 -8.29
C MET A 28 10.29 -8.39 -8.67
N LYS A 29 9.82 -9.27 -7.79
CA LYS A 29 8.59 -10.05 -7.99
C LYS A 29 7.38 -9.19 -8.31
N VAL A 30 7.31 -7.97 -7.77
CA VAL A 30 6.22 -7.03 -8.05
C VAL A 30 6.10 -6.67 -9.53
N LYS A 31 7.19 -6.65 -10.29
CA LYS A 31 7.15 -6.40 -11.74
C LYS A 31 6.38 -7.48 -12.51
N PHE A 32 6.45 -8.71 -12.01
CA PHE A 32 5.80 -9.87 -12.60
C PHE A 32 4.39 -10.08 -12.02
N ALA A 33 4.17 -9.69 -10.76
CA ALA A 33 2.84 -9.66 -10.15
C ALA A 33 1.89 -8.64 -10.81
N ALA A 34 2.43 -7.61 -11.47
CA ALA A 34 1.64 -6.66 -12.26
C ALA A 34 0.96 -7.29 -13.49
N ASN A 35 1.40 -8.47 -13.91
CA ASN A 35 0.77 -9.30 -14.95
C ASN A 35 -0.36 -10.17 -14.39
N ILE A 36 -1.16 -9.66 -13.46
CA ILE A 36 -2.34 -10.39 -12.96
C ILE A 36 -3.30 -10.55 -14.16
N GLU A 37 -3.34 -11.75 -14.70
CA GLU A 37 -4.13 -12.12 -15.88
C GLU A 37 -5.63 -11.87 -15.67
N ASN A 38 -6.07 -11.70 -14.41
CA ASN A 38 -7.48 -11.60 -14.01
C ASN A 38 -7.77 -10.40 -13.11
N MET A 39 -7.40 -9.18 -13.54
CA MET A 39 -7.76 -7.96 -12.80
C MET A 39 -9.26 -7.89 -12.49
N GLN A 40 -10.10 -8.40 -13.39
CA GLN A 40 -11.55 -8.42 -13.24
C GLN A 40 -12.00 -9.29 -12.06
N GLU A 41 -11.28 -10.36 -11.75
CA GLU A 41 -11.56 -11.24 -10.63
C GLU A 41 -11.38 -10.57 -9.27
N HIS A 42 -10.60 -9.51 -9.22
CA HIS A 42 -10.42 -8.67 -8.03
C HIS A 42 -11.42 -7.50 -7.97
N GLY A 43 -12.50 -7.57 -8.73
CA GLY A 43 -13.58 -6.59 -8.70
C GLY A 43 -14.58 -6.86 -7.57
N LEU A 44 -15.22 -5.79 -7.11
CA LEU A 44 -16.20 -5.83 -6.03
C LEU A 44 -17.58 -6.18 -6.54
N PHE A 45 -18.35 -6.90 -5.74
CA PHE A 45 -19.78 -7.07 -5.95
C PHE A 45 -20.54 -5.86 -5.43
N LEU A 46 -21.67 -5.55 -6.07
CA LEU A 46 -22.52 -4.43 -5.64
C LEU A 46 -22.97 -4.59 -4.17
N SER A 47 -23.23 -5.83 -3.74
CA SER A 47 -23.56 -6.13 -2.34
C SER A 47 -22.46 -5.75 -1.37
N GLN A 48 -21.19 -5.88 -1.73
CA GLN A 48 -20.05 -5.44 -0.92
C GLN A 48 -19.95 -3.91 -0.86
N MET A 49 -20.16 -3.22 -1.99
CA MET A 49 -20.08 -1.77 -2.05
C MET A 49 -21.11 -1.07 -1.19
N PHE A 50 -22.34 -1.57 -1.20
CA PHE A 50 -23.50 -0.97 -0.56
C PHE A 50 -23.86 -1.64 0.76
N GLN A 51 -22.92 -2.35 1.37
CA GLN A 51 -23.10 -2.86 2.72
C GLN A 51 -23.26 -1.73 3.71
N MET A 52 -24.26 -1.87 4.58
CA MET A 52 -24.52 -0.93 5.67
C MET A 52 -23.35 -0.89 6.65
N PHE A 53 -22.78 -2.05 6.94
CA PHE A 53 -21.59 -2.26 7.73
C PHE A 53 -20.59 -3.09 6.94
N CYS A 54 -19.34 -2.66 6.90
CA CYS A 54 -18.29 -3.46 6.30
C CYS A 54 -17.90 -4.57 7.27
N PHE A 55 -18.15 -5.81 6.91
CA PHE A 55 -17.73 -6.96 7.69
C PHE A 55 -16.36 -7.41 7.17
N PRO A 56 -15.28 -7.32 7.97
CA PRO A 56 -14.09 -8.07 7.68
C PRO A 56 -14.40 -9.55 7.97
N VAL A 57 -14.36 -10.37 6.96
CA VAL A 57 -14.47 -11.82 7.14
C VAL A 57 -13.05 -12.37 7.24
N SER A 58 -12.79 -13.15 8.27
CA SER A 58 -11.55 -13.92 8.37
C SER A 58 -11.56 -15.05 7.35
N GLY A 59 -10.67 -14.99 6.38
CA GLY A 59 -10.58 -16.02 5.35
C GLY A 59 -9.45 -15.75 4.38
N SER A 60 -9.29 -16.50 3.35
CA SER A 60 -8.12 -16.69 2.50
C SER A 60 -7.79 -15.58 1.48
N GLY A 61 -8.05 -14.32 1.73
CA GLY A 61 -7.61 -13.20 0.87
C GLY A 61 -8.36 -13.08 -0.46
N ASN A 62 -9.50 -13.72 -0.60
CA ASN A 62 -10.21 -13.76 -1.86
C ASN A 62 -11.34 -12.72 -1.90
N VAL A 63 -11.08 -11.55 -2.49
CA VAL A 63 -12.07 -10.49 -2.73
C VAL A 63 -13.30 -11.01 -3.48
N MET A 64 -13.15 -12.13 -4.20
CA MET A 64 -14.16 -12.74 -5.07
C MET A 64 -15.31 -13.48 -4.36
N SER A 65 -15.21 -13.74 -3.07
CA SER A 65 -16.24 -14.48 -2.36
C SER A 65 -17.51 -13.67 -2.04
N GLY A 66 -17.71 -12.52 -2.66
CA GLY A 66 -18.89 -11.69 -2.49
C GLY A 66 -18.98 -11.09 -1.11
N VAL A 67 -20.14 -11.22 -0.44
CA VAL A 67 -20.37 -10.71 0.92
C VAL A 67 -19.46 -11.37 1.95
N GLY A 68 -18.95 -12.56 1.66
CA GLY A 68 -18.01 -13.31 2.48
C GLY A 68 -16.53 -13.04 2.18
N GLY A 69 -16.20 -12.02 1.37
CA GLY A 69 -14.82 -11.68 1.04
C GLY A 69 -14.04 -11.06 2.20
N ASP A 70 -12.74 -11.26 2.19
CA ASP A 70 -11.83 -10.91 3.29
C ASP A 70 -11.63 -9.42 3.52
N MET A 71 -11.94 -8.59 2.54
CA MET A 71 -11.70 -7.17 2.63
C MET A 71 -12.99 -6.42 2.99
N ALA A 72 -12.92 -5.64 4.06
CA ALA A 72 -13.98 -4.70 4.43
C ALA A 72 -13.99 -3.52 3.45
N VAL A 73 -14.55 -3.72 2.27
CA VAL A 73 -14.64 -2.71 1.23
C VAL A 73 -16.09 -2.31 1.01
N GLY A 74 -16.40 -1.05 1.24
CA GLY A 74 -17.73 -0.50 1.05
C GLY A 74 -17.69 1.01 1.16
N ILE A 75 -18.71 1.69 0.62
CA ILE A 75 -18.82 3.15 0.72
C ILE A 75 -19.37 3.62 2.07
N GLY A 76 -19.90 2.71 2.87
CA GLY A 76 -20.45 2.99 4.19
C GLY A 76 -21.80 3.73 4.17
N MET A 77 -22.54 3.64 5.28
CA MET A 77 -23.88 4.19 5.38
C MET A 77 -23.92 5.72 5.27
N SER A 78 -22.94 6.40 5.82
CA SER A 78 -22.86 7.88 5.76
C SER A 78 -22.78 8.38 4.32
N PHE A 79 -21.96 7.73 3.48
CA PHE A 79 -21.88 8.07 2.05
C PHE A 79 -23.16 7.73 1.30
N MET A 80 -23.83 6.63 1.63
CA MET A 80 -25.10 6.27 1.02
C MET A 80 -26.15 7.35 1.29
N LEU A 81 -26.21 7.87 2.52
CA LEU A 81 -27.12 8.98 2.86
C LEU A 81 -26.74 10.28 2.15
N ILE A 82 -25.45 10.61 2.07
CA ILE A 82 -24.96 11.79 1.35
C ILE A 82 -25.36 11.70 -0.13
N LEU A 83 -25.19 10.53 -0.75
CA LEU A 83 -25.61 10.30 -2.12
C LEU A 83 -27.13 10.44 -2.29
N ALA A 84 -27.91 9.89 -1.36
CA ALA A 84 -29.37 10.01 -1.38
C ALA A 84 -29.80 11.48 -1.27
N LEU A 85 -29.20 12.26 -0.35
CA LEU A 85 -29.43 13.69 -0.24
C LEU A 85 -29.06 14.44 -1.52
N PHE A 86 -27.94 14.10 -2.12
CA PHE A 86 -27.49 14.73 -3.35
C PHE A 86 -28.40 14.37 -4.54
N CYS A 87 -28.82 13.12 -4.66
CA CYS A 87 -29.79 12.68 -5.67
C CYS A 87 -31.13 13.40 -5.48
N TRP A 88 -31.58 13.56 -4.23
CA TRP A 88 -32.79 14.32 -3.91
C TRP A 88 -32.66 15.78 -4.34
N GLU A 89 -31.53 16.43 -4.10
CA GLU A 89 -31.29 17.81 -4.57
C GLU A 89 -31.36 17.91 -6.09
N ILE A 90 -30.70 17.00 -6.82
CA ILE A 90 -30.76 16.95 -8.29
C ILE A 90 -32.20 16.75 -8.76
N LEU A 91 -32.93 15.83 -8.18
CA LEU A 91 -34.31 15.54 -8.54
C LEU A 91 -35.23 16.77 -8.33
N THR A 92 -35.12 17.40 -7.15
CA THR A 92 -35.91 18.62 -6.85
C THR A 92 -35.53 19.76 -7.80
N PHE A 93 -34.28 19.87 -8.19
CA PHE A 93 -33.83 20.83 -9.19
C PHE A 93 -34.53 20.58 -10.54
N PHE A 94 -34.53 19.36 -11.05
CA PHE A 94 -35.20 19.03 -12.32
C PHE A 94 -36.71 19.27 -12.28
N ILE A 95 -37.33 19.00 -11.12
CA ILE A 95 -38.78 19.26 -10.94
C ILE A 95 -39.08 20.76 -10.90
N ARG A 96 -38.23 21.58 -10.29
CA ARG A 96 -38.39 23.02 -10.13
C ARG A 96 -37.92 23.86 -11.35
N ARG A 97 -37.30 23.24 -12.34
CA ARG A 97 -36.60 23.85 -13.47
C ARG A 97 -37.40 24.81 -14.36
N LYS A 98 -38.69 25.04 -14.12
CA LYS A 98 -39.53 25.85 -15.01
C LYS A 98 -39.34 27.38 -14.94
N LYS A 99 -38.47 27.93 -14.06
CA LYS A 99 -38.42 29.39 -13.88
C LYS A 99 -37.04 30.12 -13.78
N GLU A 100 -35.90 29.45 -13.63
CA GLU A 100 -34.60 30.15 -13.43
C GLU A 100 -33.42 29.42 -14.10
N GLU A 101 -33.34 29.43 -15.43
CA GLU A 101 -32.52 28.42 -16.14
C GLU A 101 -31.00 28.68 -16.23
N ALA A 102 -30.49 29.89 -16.35
CA ALA A 102 -29.10 30.09 -16.79
C ALA A 102 -28.06 30.09 -15.64
N ALA A 103 -28.32 30.81 -14.56
CA ALA A 103 -27.36 30.95 -13.46
C ALA A 103 -27.21 29.65 -12.61
N LEU A 104 -28.26 28.84 -12.59
CA LEU A 104 -28.32 27.61 -11.85
C LEU A 104 -27.65 26.44 -12.60
N GLN A 105 -27.68 26.43 -13.93
CA GLN A 105 -26.95 25.48 -14.76
C GLN A 105 -25.43 25.52 -14.54
N LEU A 106 -24.88 26.72 -14.40
CA LEU A 106 -23.44 26.90 -14.17
C LEU A 106 -23.01 26.37 -12.78
N LYS A 107 -23.86 26.53 -11.75
CA LYS A 107 -23.58 26.06 -10.38
C LYS A 107 -23.66 24.54 -10.22
N LEU A 108 -24.47 23.86 -11.03
CA LEU A 108 -24.64 22.40 -11.00
C LEU A 108 -23.66 21.65 -11.92
N ALA A 109 -23.02 22.33 -12.86
CA ALA A 109 -22.10 21.71 -13.81
C ALA A 109 -20.91 21.01 -13.13
N GLN A 110 -20.38 21.56 -12.04
CA GLN A 110 -19.26 20.97 -11.31
C GLN A 110 -19.66 19.72 -10.50
N PRO A 111 -20.67 19.78 -9.60
CA PRO A 111 -21.08 18.58 -8.86
C PRO A 111 -21.59 17.45 -9.77
N VAL A 112 -22.22 17.75 -10.89
CA VAL A 112 -22.63 16.73 -11.89
C VAL A 112 -21.41 16.02 -12.49
N LYS A 113 -20.34 16.74 -12.82
CA LYS A 113 -19.09 16.12 -13.30
C LYS A 113 -18.48 15.21 -12.24
N ILE A 114 -18.49 15.64 -10.98
CA ILE A 114 -17.93 14.86 -9.88
C ILE A 114 -18.75 13.59 -9.64
N ILE A 115 -20.09 13.65 -9.69
CA ILE A 115 -20.93 12.46 -9.52
C ILE A 115 -20.73 11.47 -10.68
N VAL A 116 -20.54 11.94 -11.91
CA VAL A 116 -20.24 11.08 -13.05
C VAL A 116 -18.90 10.37 -12.83
N LEU A 117 -17.85 11.09 -12.41
CA LEU A 117 -16.56 10.49 -12.11
C LEU A 117 -16.62 9.53 -10.91
N PHE A 118 -17.42 9.86 -9.89
CA PHE A 118 -17.68 8.99 -8.74
C PHE A 118 -18.34 7.69 -9.18
N CYS A 119 -19.44 7.77 -9.95
CA CYS A 119 -20.14 6.60 -10.46
C CYS A 119 -19.24 5.76 -11.40
N LEU A 120 -18.43 6.42 -12.24
CA LEU A 120 -17.47 5.74 -13.09
C LEU A 120 -16.42 4.98 -12.25
N SER A 121 -15.88 5.61 -11.19
CA SER A 121 -14.93 4.95 -10.30
C SER A 121 -15.55 3.76 -9.57
N LEU A 122 -16.79 3.86 -9.11
CA LEU A 122 -17.52 2.72 -8.55
C LEU A 122 -17.72 1.61 -9.58
N LEU A 123 -18.10 1.97 -10.81
CA LEU A 123 -18.27 1.02 -11.91
C LEU A 123 -16.94 0.29 -12.21
N MET A 124 -15.85 1.04 -12.28
CA MET A 124 -14.51 0.48 -12.51
C MET A 124 -14.04 -0.43 -11.37
N SER A 125 -14.54 -0.26 -10.17
CA SER A 125 -14.22 -1.16 -9.04
C SER A 125 -15.04 -2.46 -9.07
N CYS A 126 -16.06 -2.58 -9.92
CA CYS A 126 -16.94 -3.75 -9.99
C CYS A 126 -16.31 -4.94 -10.75
N TYR A 127 -16.69 -6.16 -10.34
CA TYR A 127 -16.27 -7.41 -10.98
C TYR A 127 -16.76 -7.53 -12.43
N PHE A 128 -17.89 -6.93 -12.77
CA PHE A 128 -18.46 -6.97 -14.12
C PHE A 128 -17.90 -5.91 -15.07
N PHE A 129 -17.05 -5.00 -14.58
CA PHE A 129 -16.37 -4.06 -15.46
C PHE A 129 -15.34 -4.81 -16.33
N PRO A 130 -15.30 -4.60 -17.64
CA PRO A 130 -14.59 -5.48 -18.57
C PRO A 130 -13.07 -5.27 -18.59
N TRP A 131 -12.41 -5.34 -17.45
CA TRP A 131 -10.96 -5.15 -17.31
C TRP A 131 -10.16 -6.09 -18.20
N ASN A 132 -10.54 -7.37 -18.24
CA ASN A 132 -9.83 -8.36 -19.04
C ASN A 132 -9.95 -8.07 -20.56
N ALA A 133 -11.05 -7.47 -21.00
CA ALA A 133 -11.20 -7.04 -22.38
C ALA A 133 -10.33 -5.82 -22.68
N LEU A 134 -10.28 -4.84 -21.77
CA LEU A 134 -9.42 -3.66 -21.88
C LEU A 134 -7.93 -4.02 -21.88
N GLY A 135 -7.53 -5.01 -21.07
CA GLY A 135 -6.17 -5.52 -21.03
C GLY A 135 -5.67 -6.13 -22.34
N LYS A 136 -6.60 -6.58 -23.19
CA LYS A 136 -6.28 -7.14 -24.53
C LYS A 136 -6.13 -6.07 -25.62
N LEU A 137 -6.35 -4.79 -25.31
CA LEU A 137 -6.21 -3.71 -26.30
C LEU A 137 -4.75 -3.50 -26.69
N PRO A 138 -4.40 -3.52 -27.98
CA PRO A 138 -3.05 -3.28 -28.44
C PRO A 138 -2.52 -1.91 -27.99
N GLY A 139 -1.34 -1.87 -27.37
CA GLY A 139 -0.68 -0.64 -26.92
C GLY A 139 -1.24 -0.01 -25.64
N LEU A 140 -2.45 -0.37 -25.19
CA LEU A 140 -3.06 0.16 -23.96
C LEU A 140 -3.22 -0.90 -22.87
N GLY A 141 -3.20 -2.17 -23.22
CA GLY A 141 -3.47 -3.27 -22.29
C GLY A 141 -2.54 -3.24 -21.07
N GLY A 142 -1.24 -3.07 -21.28
CA GLY A 142 -0.27 -2.99 -20.19
C GLY A 142 -0.52 -1.85 -19.21
N PHE A 143 -1.05 -0.71 -19.69
CA PHE A 143 -1.43 0.40 -18.82
C PHE A 143 -2.56 0.04 -17.85
N PHE A 144 -3.56 -0.71 -18.31
CA PHE A 144 -4.68 -1.11 -17.44
C PHE A 144 -4.23 -2.13 -16.40
N PHE A 145 -3.35 -3.05 -16.73
CA PHE A 145 -2.79 -4.02 -15.77
C PHE A 145 -1.93 -3.37 -14.68
N PHE A 146 -1.40 -2.17 -14.90
CA PHE A 146 -0.67 -1.43 -13.89
C PHE A 146 -1.50 -1.15 -12.63
N PHE A 147 -2.82 -1.08 -12.74
CA PHE A 147 -3.70 -0.91 -11.58
C PHE A 147 -3.78 -2.13 -10.68
N GLN A 148 -3.38 -3.31 -11.13
CA GLN A 148 -3.34 -4.61 -10.44
C GLN A 148 -4.71 -5.10 -9.94
N PHE A 149 -5.44 -4.27 -9.18
CA PHE A 149 -6.68 -4.64 -8.51
C PHE A 149 -7.80 -3.64 -8.82
N ALA A 150 -8.92 -4.14 -9.34
CA ALA A 150 -10.08 -3.31 -9.67
C ALA A 150 -10.66 -2.59 -8.43
N TRP A 151 -10.65 -3.22 -7.26
CA TRP A 151 -11.15 -2.63 -6.02
C TRP A 151 -10.44 -1.33 -5.61
N ARG A 152 -9.22 -1.05 -6.10
CA ARG A 152 -8.50 0.21 -5.81
C ARG A 152 -9.25 1.46 -6.25
N PHE A 153 -10.12 1.33 -7.25
CA PHE A 153 -10.94 2.45 -7.72
C PHE A 153 -11.98 2.92 -6.69
N ILE A 154 -12.29 2.09 -5.65
CA ILE A 154 -13.13 2.56 -4.55
C ILE A 154 -12.45 3.67 -3.73
N GLY A 155 -11.12 3.69 -3.65
CA GLY A 155 -10.38 4.78 -3.02
C GLY A 155 -10.59 6.11 -3.75
N ILE A 156 -10.58 6.11 -5.09
CA ILE A 156 -10.89 7.28 -5.91
C ILE A 156 -12.35 7.69 -5.70
N ALA A 157 -13.28 6.72 -5.71
CA ALA A 157 -14.68 6.97 -5.41
C ALA A 157 -14.89 7.58 -4.03
N THR A 158 -14.20 7.08 -3.00
CA THR A 158 -14.26 7.64 -1.65
C THR A 158 -13.80 9.10 -1.62
N PHE A 159 -12.69 9.43 -2.26
CA PHE A 159 -12.22 10.81 -2.35
C PHE A 159 -13.26 11.73 -3.05
N LEU A 160 -13.78 11.30 -4.18
CA LEU A 160 -14.83 12.05 -4.91
C LEU A 160 -16.12 12.15 -4.08
N GLY A 161 -16.44 11.09 -3.31
CA GLY A 161 -17.57 11.08 -2.37
C GLY A 161 -17.42 12.11 -1.26
N VAL A 162 -16.22 12.31 -0.71
CA VAL A 162 -15.96 13.40 0.27
C VAL A 162 -16.23 14.77 -0.36
N VAL A 163 -15.80 14.98 -1.61
CA VAL A 163 -16.09 16.25 -2.31
C VAL A 163 -17.60 16.43 -2.53
N LEU A 164 -18.32 15.37 -2.90
CA LEU A 164 -19.80 15.41 -3.00
C LEU A 164 -20.46 15.69 -1.66
N ALA A 165 -19.92 15.15 -0.55
CA ALA A 165 -20.39 15.46 0.79
C ALA A 165 -20.31 16.96 1.11
N MET A 166 -19.23 17.62 0.69
CA MET A 166 -19.09 19.07 0.86
C MET A 166 -20.19 19.85 0.12
N TYR A 167 -20.58 19.40 -1.07
CA TYR A 167 -21.70 20.00 -1.80
C TYR A 167 -23.04 19.72 -1.12
N ALA A 168 -23.26 18.51 -0.58
CA ALA A 168 -24.47 18.18 0.16
C ALA A 168 -24.59 19.01 1.46
N LEU A 169 -23.48 19.20 2.17
CA LEU A 169 -23.46 20.07 3.38
C LEU A 169 -23.80 21.53 3.05
N LYS A 170 -23.29 22.07 1.91
CA LYS A 170 -23.69 23.41 1.43
C LYS A 170 -25.17 23.52 1.11
N PHE A 171 -25.77 22.41 0.69
CA PHE A 171 -27.23 22.38 0.51
C PHE A 171 -27.95 22.43 1.85
N LEU A 172 -27.50 21.66 2.84
CA LEU A 172 -28.06 21.72 4.20
C LEU A 172 -27.94 23.12 4.82
N GLU A 173 -26.89 23.90 4.48
CA GLU A 173 -26.78 25.31 4.91
C GLU A 173 -27.93 26.20 4.43
N LYS A 174 -28.55 25.91 3.32
CA LYS A 174 -29.70 26.66 2.77
C LYS A 174 -31.00 26.37 3.53
N LEU A 175 -31.05 25.32 4.34
CA LEU A 175 -32.20 25.04 5.18
C LEU A 175 -32.32 26.12 6.25
N THR A 176 -33.53 26.64 6.43
CA THR A 176 -33.79 27.76 7.33
C THR A 176 -33.76 27.33 8.80
N ASP A 177 -34.13 26.09 9.09
CA ASP A 177 -34.19 25.56 10.43
C ASP A 177 -32.83 25.05 10.91
N ARG A 178 -32.31 25.70 11.95
CA ARG A 178 -31.03 25.34 12.58
C ARG A 178 -31.09 23.96 13.24
N THR A 179 -32.22 23.56 13.77
CA THR A 179 -32.42 22.28 14.46
C THR A 179 -32.26 21.11 13.44
N ILE A 180 -32.88 21.26 12.27
CA ILE A 180 -32.78 20.27 11.19
C ILE A 180 -31.33 20.15 10.69
N LYS A 181 -30.61 21.27 10.54
CA LYS A 181 -29.20 21.26 10.13
C LYS A 181 -28.33 20.48 11.13
N VAL A 182 -28.43 20.85 12.40
CA VAL A 182 -27.66 20.21 13.47
C VAL A 182 -28.02 18.73 13.59
N GLY A 183 -29.33 18.43 13.51
CA GLY A 183 -29.80 17.04 13.52
C GLY A 183 -29.24 16.20 12.38
N ALA A 184 -29.25 16.71 11.14
CA ALA A 184 -28.71 16.02 9.99
C ALA A 184 -27.20 15.76 10.11
N ILE A 185 -26.44 16.76 10.56
CA ILE A 185 -24.99 16.60 10.79
C ILE A 185 -24.75 15.60 11.91
N ALA A 186 -25.49 15.66 13.01
CA ALA A 186 -25.37 14.73 14.14
C ALA A 186 -25.64 13.28 13.69
N VAL A 187 -26.68 13.06 12.86
CA VAL A 187 -26.97 11.73 12.29
C VAL A 187 -25.82 11.23 11.45
N LEU A 188 -25.28 12.05 10.52
CA LEU A 188 -24.14 11.65 9.68
C LEU A 188 -22.91 11.30 10.52
N CYS A 189 -22.58 12.13 11.50
CA CYS A 189 -21.46 11.86 12.41
C CYS A 189 -21.68 10.56 13.22
N THR A 190 -22.88 10.37 13.76
CA THR A 190 -23.22 9.16 14.54
C THR A 190 -23.10 7.89 13.68
N LEU A 191 -23.61 7.91 12.45
CA LEU A 191 -23.52 6.78 11.55
C LEU A 191 -22.08 6.47 11.16
N THR A 192 -21.24 7.50 10.97
CA THR A 192 -19.82 7.33 10.70
C THR A 192 -19.10 6.70 11.89
N LEU A 193 -19.39 7.18 13.10
CA LEU A 193 -18.82 6.64 14.34
C LEU A 193 -19.24 5.19 14.58
N ILE A 194 -20.53 4.87 14.41
CA ILE A 194 -21.05 3.50 14.56
C ILE A 194 -20.38 2.57 13.55
N GLY A 195 -20.27 2.97 12.27
CA GLY A 195 -19.60 2.16 11.25
C GLY A 195 -18.13 1.94 11.55
N SER A 196 -17.42 2.97 12.01
CA SER A 196 -16.01 2.88 12.39
C SER A 196 -15.81 2.00 13.63
N GLN A 197 -16.65 2.18 14.66
CA GLN A 197 -16.60 1.38 15.87
C GLN A 197 -16.86 -0.09 15.58
N TYR A 198 -17.86 -0.37 14.76
CA TYR A 198 -18.18 -1.73 14.36
C TYR A 198 -17.00 -2.43 13.67
N LEU A 199 -16.28 -1.72 12.77
CA LEU A 199 -15.09 -2.24 12.09
C LEU A 199 -13.97 -2.56 13.08
N VAL A 200 -13.71 -1.66 14.04
CA VAL A 200 -12.71 -1.83 15.10
C VAL A 200 -13.06 -3.02 15.99
N ASP A 201 -14.30 -3.07 16.50
CA ASP A 201 -14.76 -4.11 17.41
C ASP A 201 -14.68 -5.50 16.74
N ASN A 202 -15.02 -5.58 15.46
CA ASN A 202 -14.91 -6.81 14.70
C ASN A 202 -13.44 -7.25 14.57
N LYS A 203 -12.53 -6.33 14.20
CA LYS A 203 -11.10 -6.64 14.15
C LYS A 203 -10.51 -7.06 15.49
N LEU A 204 -10.94 -6.44 16.58
CA LEU A 204 -10.54 -6.82 17.94
C LEU A 204 -11.07 -8.20 18.35
N SER A 205 -12.30 -8.53 17.95
CA SER A 205 -12.94 -9.81 18.28
C SER A 205 -12.41 -11.01 17.49
N THR A 206 -11.91 -10.77 16.27
CA THR A 206 -11.34 -11.85 15.43
C THR A 206 -9.94 -12.28 15.89
N GLY A 207 -9.33 -11.58 16.85
CA GLY A 207 -7.99 -11.91 17.36
C GLY A 207 -6.85 -11.64 16.36
N ASP A 208 -7.16 -11.05 15.21
CA ASP A 208 -6.17 -10.70 14.16
C ASP A 208 -5.24 -9.53 14.57
N MET A 209 -5.47 -8.95 15.75
CA MET A 209 -4.63 -7.87 16.27
C MET A 209 -3.69 -8.40 17.35
N VAL A 210 -2.42 -8.39 17.06
CA VAL A 210 -1.37 -8.70 18.03
C VAL A 210 -0.97 -7.42 18.75
N LYS A 211 -1.05 -7.43 20.09
CA LYS A 211 -0.51 -6.32 20.88
C LYS A 211 1.01 -6.34 20.79
N VAL A 212 1.57 -5.42 20.04
CA VAL A 212 3.02 -5.24 19.95
C VAL A 212 3.49 -4.53 21.22
N THR A 213 4.16 -5.26 22.11
CA THR A 213 4.70 -4.74 23.38
C THR A 213 6.17 -4.34 23.27
N SER A 214 6.88 -4.89 22.27
CA SER A 214 8.28 -4.56 21.96
C SER A 214 8.58 -4.87 20.51
N ALA A 215 9.64 -4.31 19.95
CA ALA A 215 10.11 -4.63 18.61
C ALA A 215 10.40 -6.15 18.42
N ALA A 216 10.86 -6.82 19.48
CA ALA A 216 11.10 -8.26 19.47
C ALA A 216 9.83 -9.12 19.37
N SER A 217 8.65 -8.57 19.65
CA SER A 217 7.35 -9.28 19.52
C SER A 217 6.73 -9.17 18.13
N ILE A 218 7.35 -8.45 17.21
CA ILE A 218 6.87 -8.34 15.83
C ILE A 218 7.29 -9.61 15.09
N ASP A 219 6.32 -10.45 14.75
CA ASP A 219 6.58 -11.55 13.80
C ASP A 219 6.70 -10.95 12.38
N THR A 220 7.94 -10.75 11.95
CA THR A 220 8.24 -10.17 10.63
C THR A 220 7.89 -11.11 9.48
N ARG A 221 7.64 -12.40 9.75
CA ARG A 221 7.27 -13.39 8.72
C ARG A 221 5.95 -13.07 8.03
N GLY A 222 5.00 -12.48 8.76
CA GLY A 222 3.73 -12.02 8.20
C GLY A 222 3.77 -10.61 7.58
N ALA A 223 4.85 -9.85 7.80
CA ALA A 223 4.92 -8.44 7.39
C ALA A 223 5.17 -8.26 5.88
N VAL A 224 5.62 -9.31 5.18
CA VAL A 224 5.89 -9.28 3.74
C VAL A 224 4.89 -10.19 3.03
N ALA A 225 3.65 -9.74 2.96
CA ALA A 225 2.60 -10.46 2.24
C ALA A 225 3.00 -10.66 0.78
N GLY A 226 3.09 -11.92 0.34
CA GLY A 226 3.40 -12.28 -1.05
C GLY A 226 4.85 -12.09 -1.51
N GLY A 227 5.71 -11.45 -0.71
CA GLY A 227 7.12 -11.20 -1.09
C GLY A 227 7.29 -10.32 -2.32
N GLU A 228 6.36 -9.42 -2.58
CA GLU A 228 6.28 -8.61 -3.81
C GLU A 228 7.55 -7.77 -4.06
N TYR A 229 8.20 -7.32 -3.01
CA TYR A 229 9.44 -6.53 -3.08
C TYR A 229 10.73 -7.36 -2.95
N LEU A 230 10.63 -8.67 -2.99
CA LEU A 230 11.80 -9.55 -3.10
C LEU A 230 12.29 -9.63 -4.55
N PHE A 231 13.57 -9.97 -4.72
CA PHE A 231 14.10 -10.37 -6.01
C PHE A 231 13.39 -11.63 -6.51
N VAL A 232 13.31 -11.80 -7.82
CA VAL A 232 12.59 -12.94 -8.43
C VAL A 232 13.13 -14.28 -7.92
N GLU A 233 14.44 -14.37 -7.80
CA GLU A 233 15.17 -15.56 -7.39
C GLU A 233 15.14 -15.80 -5.88
N SER A 234 14.84 -14.75 -5.07
CA SER A 234 14.83 -14.87 -3.61
C SER A 234 13.64 -15.70 -3.13
N SER A 235 13.92 -16.63 -2.24
CA SER A 235 12.87 -17.41 -1.57
C SER A 235 12.21 -16.61 -0.45
N VAL A 236 10.89 -16.71 -0.33
CA VAL A 236 10.13 -16.15 0.82
C VAL A 236 10.57 -16.81 2.14
N LEU A 237 11.07 -18.05 2.08
CA LEU A 237 11.58 -18.77 3.24
C LEU A 237 12.82 -18.13 3.87
N LEU A 238 13.60 -17.33 3.10
CA LEU A 238 14.75 -16.57 3.64
C LEU A 238 14.32 -15.52 4.66
N ILE A 239 13.11 -14.98 4.51
CA ILE A 239 12.54 -14.01 5.46
C ILE A 239 12.08 -14.72 6.75
N GLY A 240 11.70 -15.99 6.64
CA GLY A 240 11.24 -16.82 7.76
C GLY A 240 12.36 -17.33 8.67
N ASN A 241 13.62 -17.26 8.25
CA ASN A 241 14.77 -17.62 9.09
C ASN A 241 15.31 -16.36 9.78
N PRO A 242 14.97 -16.13 11.06
CA PRO A 242 15.16 -14.81 11.67
C PRO A 242 16.63 -14.38 11.81
N ASN A 243 17.58 -15.30 11.79
CA ASN A 243 19.00 -15.01 11.89
C ASN A 243 19.81 -16.20 11.37
N PRO A 244 20.18 -16.26 10.09
CA PRO A 244 21.31 -17.08 9.73
C PRO A 244 22.53 -16.45 10.42
N VAL A 245 22.83 -16.92 11.62
CA VAL A 245 24.13 -16.63 12.25
C VAL A 245 25.14 -17.36 11.40
N PRO A 246 26.14 -16.66 10.85
CA PRO A 246 27.20 -17.33 10.12
C PRO A 246 27.82 -18.39 11.06
N GLU A 247 27.96 -19.61 10.59
CA GLU A 247 28.50 -20.69 11.40
C GLU A 247 30.03 -20.59 11.40
N ASN A 248 30.62 -20.83 12.56
CA ASN A 248 32.07 -21.03 12.68
C ASN A 248 32.47 -22.28 11.91
N ASP A 249 33.57 -22.20 11.19
CA ASP A 249 34.21 -23.36 10.61
C ASP A 249 35.68 -23.41 11.04
N THR A 250 36.47 -24.40 10.57
CA THR A 250 37.86 -24.59 10.95
C THR A 250 38.76 -23.39 10.61
N ASP A 251 38.34 -22.59 9.63
CA ASP A 251 39.15 -21.52 9.03
C ASP A 251 38.55 -20.14 9.24
N LEU A 252 37.39 -20.08 9.88
CA LEU A 252 36.64 -18.83 10.14
C LEU A 252 36.10 -18.84 11.57
N VAL A 253 36.57 -17.87 12.36
CA VAL A 253 36.04 -17.63 13.70
C VAL A 253 35.14 -16.43 13.69
N ILE A 254 33.90 -16.58 14.20
CA ILE A 254 32.92 -15.49 14.32
C ILE A 254 32.52 -15.39 15.78
N GLU A 255 32.69 -14.19 16.31
CA GLU A 255 32.30 -13.83 17.66
C GLU A 255 31.36 -12.63 17.66
N ASN A 256 30.58 -12.48 18.71
CA ASN A 256 29.76 -11.29 18.98
C ASN A 256 28.86 -10.85 17.81
N PHE A 257 28.21 -11.81 17.16
CA PHE A 257 27.23 -11.48 16.11
C PHE A 257 26.01 -10.79 16.71
N GLU A 258 25.77 -9.53 16.32
CA GLU A 258 24.63 -8.75 16.74
C GLU A 258 23.90 -8.17 15.51
N LYS A 259 22.60 -8.46 15.40
CA LYS A 259 21.73 -7.82 14.39
C LYS A 259 20.81 -6.83 15.08
N LYS A 260 20.88 -5.59 14.63
CA LYS A 260 19.99 -4.52 15.09
C LYS A 260 19.41 -3.77 13.89
N ASP A 261 18.09 -3.86 13.73
CA ASP A 261 17.36 -3.23 12.62
C ASP A 261 17.97 -3.61 11.24
N SER A 262 18.50 -2.62 10.53
CA SER A 262 19.14 -2.76 9.21
C SER A 262 20.66 -2.81 9.27
N ALA A 263 21.21 -3.17 10.42
CA ALA A 263 22.65 -3.31 10.62
C ALA A 263 22.99 -4.66 11.30
N VAL A 264 24.14 -5.19 10.93
CA VAL A 264 24.79 -6.34 11.59
C VAL A 264 26.20 -5.93 11.96
N THR A 265 26.59 -6.27 13.19
CA THR A 265 27.95 -6.14 13.67
C THR A 265 28.46 -7.53 14.07
N LEU A 266 29.62 -7.86 13.60
CA LEU A 266 30.26 -9.13 13.96
C LEU A 266 31.79 -8.94 14.12
N VAL A 267 32.37 -9.64 15.09
CA VAL A 267 33.83 -9.79 15.23
C VAL A 267 34.20 -11.08 14.54
N CYS A 268 35.13 -11.03 13.60
CA CYS A 268 35.51 -12.22 12.83
C CYS A 268 37.00 -12.26 12.55
N GLU A 269 37.50 -13.49 12.39
CA GLU A 269 38.87 -13.79 12.02
C GLU A 269 38.91 -14.81 10.91
N ASN A 270 39.48 -14.43 9.75
CA ASN A 270 39.76 -15.33 8.63
C ASN A 270 41.17 -15.91 8.81
N LEU A 271 41.27 -17.19 9.12
CA LEU A 271 42.54 -17.85 9.37
C LEU A 271 43.29 -18.25 8.10
N LEU A 272 42.62 -18.15 6.95
CA LEU A 272 43.20 -18.43 5.63
C LEU A 272 43.94 -17.20 5.09
N SER A 273 44.94 -17.45 4.25
CA SER A 273 45.61 -16.42 3.46
C SER A 273 44.79 -15.94 2.24
N GLU A 274 43.71 -16.61 1.95
CA GLU A 274 42.82 -16.32 0.82
C GLU A 274 41.54 -15.58 1.29
N GLU A 275 40.88 -14.91 0.36
CA GLU A 275 39.60 -14.24 0.65
C GLU A 275 38.51 -15.24 1.04
N ARG A 276 37.66 -14.83 1.97
CA ARG A 276 36.55 -15.63 2.47
C ARG A 276 35.25 -14.83 2.48
N ASN A 277 34.14 -15.45 2.13
CA ASN A 277 32.82 -14.84 2.16
C ASN A 277 32.08 -15.24 3.43
N ILE A 278 31.55 -14.24 4.16
CA ILE A 278 30.65 -14.44 5.29
C ILE A 278 29.26 -13.98 4.88
N GLN A 279 28.30 -14.90 4.84
CA GLN A 279 26.92 -14.58 4.58
C GLN A 279 26.30 -13.80 5.76
N VAL A 280 25.57 -12.72 5.45
CA VAL A 280 24.85 -11.90 6.42
C VAL A 280 23.34 -11.92 6.13
N PRO A 281 22.45 -11.73 7.13
CA PRO A 281 21.02 -11.89 7.00
C PRO A 281 20.37 -10.67 6.31
N PHE A 282 20.89 -10.27 5.16
CA PHE A 282 20.37 -9.20 4.32
C PHE A 282 20.31 -9.63 2.87
N LEU A 283 19.37 -9.09 2.13
CA LEU A 283 19.34 -9.18 0.69
C LEU A 283 20.11 -8.01 0.06
N ASP A 284 20.59 -8.21 -1.16
CA ASP A 284 21.38 -7.24 -1.92
C ASP A 284 20.58 -6.02 -2.37
N TYR A 285 19.93 -5.36 -1.41
CA TYR A 285 19.29 -4.09 -1.67
C TYR A 285 20.35 -2.98 -1.74
N LYS A 286 20.15 -2.10 -2.71
CA LYS A 286 21.04 -0.96 -2.92
C LYS A 286 21.15 -0.11 -1.66
N GLY A 287 22.38 0.13 -1.23
CA GLY A 287 22.68 0.97 -0.06
C GLY A 287 23.36 0.24 1.08
N TYR A 288 23.40 -1.09 1.08
CA TYR A 288 24.22 -1.80 2.07
C TYR A 288 25.70 -1.55 1.82
N ARG A 289 26.44 -1.38 2.90
CA ARG A 289 27.90 -1.24 2.92
C ARG A 289 28.47 -2.05 4.06
N ALA A 290 29.64 -2.66 3.82
CA ALA A 290 30.43 -3.31 4.85
C ALA A 290 31.65 -2.46 5.17
N ILE A 291 31.94 -2.26 6.45
CA ILE A 291 33.04 -1.42 6.92
C ILE A 291 33.76 -2.16 8.04
N ASN A 292 35.10 -2.21 7.99
CA ASN A 292 35.90 -2.54 9.14
C ASN A 292 35.83 -1.37 10.13
N LYS A 293 35.27 -1.59 11.32
CA LYS A 293 35.04 -0.54 12.32
C LYS A 293 36.33 -0.01 12.92
N GLU A 294 37.40 -0.79 12.91
CA GLU A 294 38.67 -0.38 13.47
C GLU A 294 39.48 0.53 12.53
N THR A 295 39.46 0.20 11.24
CA THR A 295 40.23 0.95 10.22
C THR A 295 39.41 1.94 9.44
N GLY A 296 38.11 1.80 9.43
CA GLY A 296 37.19 2.55 8.57
C GLY A 296 37.23 2.12 7.09
N GLU A 297 37.95 1.07 6.77
CA GLU A 297 38.09 0.53 5.42
C GLU A 297 36.78 -0.12 4.96
N GLN A 298 36.37 0.16 3.73
CA GLN A 298 35.20 -0.45 3.13
C GLN A 298 35.56 -1.84 2.59
N LEU A 299 34.82 -2.85 3.04
CA LEU A 299 34.92 -4.22 2.55
C LEU A 299 33.97 -4.44 1.38
N SER A 300 34.33 -5.37 0.49
CA SER A 300 33.48 -5.73 -0.64
C SER A 300 32.29 -6.56 -0.19
N LEU A 301 31.14 -6.31 -0.82
CA LEU A 301 29.95 -7.13 -0.68
C LEU A 301 29.71 -7.89 -1.99
N VAL A 302 29.31 -9.14 -1.87
CA VAL A 302 28.88 -10.00 -2.98
C VAL A 302 27.55 -10.63 -2.62
N SER A 303 26.77 -11.04 -3.62
CA SER A 303 25.52 -11.75 -3.36
C SER A 303 25.52 -13.11 -4.07
N ASP A 304 24.78 -14.05 -3.51
CA ASP A 304 24.55 -15.36 -4.12
C ASP A 304 23.41 -15.31 -5.15
N GLU A 305 23.05 -16.47 -5.72
CA GLU A 305 21.96 -16.61 -6.70
C GLU A 305 20.59 -16.22 -6.13
N GLN A 306 20.41 -16.22 -4.81
CA GLN A 306 19.20 -15.82 -4.13
C GLN A 306 19.24 -14.36 -3.65
N HIS A 307 20.29 -13.62 -4.04
CA HIS A 307 20.55 -12.24 -3.62
C HIS A 307 20.80 -12.07 -2.13
N VAL A 308 21.27 -13.10 -1.42
CA VAL A 308 21.70 -12.96 -0.02
C VAL A 308 23.11 -12.39 0.00
N LEU A 309 23.31 -11.33 0.80
CA LEU A 309 24.59 -10.65 0.90
C LEU A 309 25.63 -11.46 1.66
N SER A 310 26.86 -11.39 1.19
CA SER A 310 28.06 -11.86 1.87
C SER A 310 29.11 -10.76 1.89
N VAL A 311 29.82 -10.65 3.01
CA VAL A 311 31.00 -9.80 3.15
C VAL A 311 32.22 -10.58 2.70
N VAL A 312 33.05 -10.00 1.85
CA VAL A 312 34.33 -10.57 1.43
C VAL A 312 35.39 -10.13 2.42
N LEU A 313 35.89 -11.06 3.22
CA LEU A 313 37.00 -10.82 4.13
C LEU A 313 38.33 -11.09 3.43
N PRO A 314 39.29 -10.17 3.49
CA PRO A 314 40.65 -10.44 3.01
C PRO A 314 41.30 -11.62 3.74
N GLY A 315 42.34 -12.20 3.15
CA GLY A 315 43.12 -13.22 3.82
C GLY A 315 43.77 -12.68 5.10
N ASN A 316 43.79 -13.51 6.15
CA ASN A 316 44.30 -13.17 7.49
C ASN A 316 43.59 -11.95 8.13
N PHE A 317 42.35 -11.68 7.72
CA PHE A 317 41.56 -10.60 8.31
C PHE A 317 41.22 -10.90 9.78
N ARG A 318 41.33 -9.87 10.61
CA ARG A 318 40.86 -9.91 11.99
C ARG A 318 40.33 -8.55 12.36
N GLY A 319 39.09 -8.48 12.84
CA GLY A 319 38.51 -7.21 13.26
C GLY A 319 37.00 -7.26 13.41
N GLU A 320 36.46 -6.10 13.76
CA GLU A 320 35.00 -5.88 13.85
C GLU A 320 34.47 -5.35 12.50
N VAL A 321 33.49 -6.05 11.95
CA VAL A 321 32.81 -5.69 10.68
C VAL A 321 31.40 -5.20 10.99
N GLU A 322 31.05 -4.09 10.40
CA GLU A 322 29.68 -3.59 10.41
C GLU A 322 29.13 -3.61 8.97
N VAL A 323 27.98 -4.25 8.80
CA VAL A 323 27.19 -4.19 7.56
C VAL A 323 25.92 -3.42 7.85
N ALA A 324 25.78 -2.26 7.24
CA ALA A 324 24.66 -1.37 7.50
C ALA A 324 24.09 -0.76 6.23
N PHE A 325 22.81 -0.41 6.28
CA PHE A 325 22.14 0.30 5.21
C PHE A 325 22.46 1.80 5.26
N HIS A 326 22.99 2.31 4.15
CA HIS A 326 23.26 3.72 3.94
C HIS A 326 22.44 4.23 2.77
N GLN A 327 21.45 5.04 3.09
CA GLN A 327 20.59 5.63 2.06
C GLN A 327 21.41 6.39 1.02
N PRO A 328 21.25 6.13 -0.29
CA PRO A 328 21.86 6.92 -1.34
C PRO A 328 21.50 8.41 -1.21
N TRP A 329 22.44 9.28 -1.44
CA TRP A 329 22.26 10.73 -1.23
C TRP A 329 21.10 11.32 -2.04
N TYR A 330 20.85 10.83 -3.25
CA TYR A 330 19.80 11.31 -4.15
C TYR A 330 18.39 10.81 -3.78
N TRP A 331 18.27 9.92 -2.80
CA TRP A 331 16.97 9.54 -2.24
C TRP A 331 16.48 10.54 -1.19
N ARG A 332 17.33 11.50 -0.79
CA ARG A 332 17.02 12.54 0.20
C ARG A 332 16.46 13.81 -0.44
N ALA A 333 16.10 13.75 -1.72
CA ALA A 333 15.59 14.89 -2.49
C ALA A 333 14.21 15.37 -2.03
#